data_adfa40d55fab1d4c60c7704997126472
#
_entry.id   adfa40d55fab1d4c60c7704997126472
#
_cell.length_a   1.000
_cell.length_b   1.000
_cell.length_c   1.000
_cell.angle_alpha   90.00
_cell.angle_beta   90.00
_cell.angle_gamma   90.00
#
_symmetry.space_group_name_H-M   'P 1'
#
loop_
_entity.id
_entity.type
_entity.pdbx_description
1 polymer ?
#
loop_
_entity_poly.entity_id
_entity_poly.type
_entity_poly.pdbx_seq_one_letter_code
_entity_poly.pdbx_strand_id
1 'polypeptide(L)'
;ATSQSPGVQCPQFWGRFAVRQTMEPKLIALHKHWCTADAVKQFVSSEIPKRGSSEFPKWCEDLGNMASMFHRLVVWYSLIYVVIEGYVELKLNHPEVDELLKNEECVDSLRLLRNATFHYQKDPVTKKTLEFLMVEDSEIWIGEINKALEKYFLENLPIKEQLNNLKDS
;
A
#
# COMPACT_ATOMS: atom_id res chain seq x y z
N ALA A 1 16.03 0.01 -47.70
CA ALA A 1 15.19 1.00 -47.01
C ALA A 1 14.83 0.43 -45.65
N THR A 2 15.64 0.72 -44.62
CA THR A 2 15.43 0.32 -43.23
C THR A 2 14.74 1.47 -42.51
N SER A 3 13.47 1.27 -42.18
CA SER A 3 12.65 2.20 -41.38
C SER A 3 13.03 2.04 -39.91
N GLN A 4 13.69 3.02 -39.34
CA GLN A 4 13.90 3.16 -37.91
C GLN A 4 12.63 3.74 -37.27
N SER A 5 12.05 3.01 -36.33
CA SER A 5 10.97 3.48 -35.48
C SER A 5 11.50 4.52 -34.48
N PRO A 6 10.81 5.64 -34.23
CA PRO A 6 11.22 6.62 -33.24
C PRO A 6 11.08 6.02 -31.82
N GLY A 7 12.20 5.95 -31.12
CA GLY A 7 12.24 5.53 -29.71
C GLY A 7 11.42 6.49 -28.84
N VAL A 8 10.47 5.93 -28.11
CA VAL A 8 9.72 6.64 -27.06
C VAL A 8 10.70 6.99 -25.94
N GLN A 9 11.14 8.25 -25.90
CA GLN A 9 11.87 8.79 -24.76
C GLN A 9 10.91 8.91 -23.59
N CYS A 10 11.06 8.05 -22.60
CA CYS A 10 10.43 8.24 -21.29
C CYS A 10 10.86 9.60 -20.71
N PRO A 11 9.95 10.45 -20.25
CA PRO A 11 10.33 11.71 -19.64
C PRO A 11 11.21 11.42 -18.42
N GLN A 12 12.40 12.01 -18.38
CA GLN A 12 13.33 11.97 -17.23
C GLN A 12 12.77 12.84 -16.09
N PHE A 13 11.62 12.46 -15.56
CA PHE A 13 10.97 13.16 -14.44
C PHE A 13 11.67 12.93 -13.09
N TRP A 14 12.49 11.89 -13.01
CA TRP A 14 13.17 11.47 -11.77
C TRP A 14 14.54 12.10 -11.54
N GLY A 15 15.03 12.95 -12.45
CA GLY A 15 16.42 13.40 -12.51
C GLY A 15 16.79 14.65 -11.70
N ARG A 16 15.93 15.27 -10.88
CA ARG A 16 16.24 16.51 -10.15
C ARG A 16 16.05 16.49 -8.65
N PHE A 17 15.97 15.34 -8.02
CA PHE A 17 16.01 15.26 -6.56
C PHE A 17 17.45 15.03 -6.07
N ALA A 18 18.31 16.06 -6.28
CA ALA A 18 19.60 16.12 -5.62
C ALA A 18 19.38 16.54 -4.16
N VAL A 19 18.94 15.61 -3.32
CA VAL A 19 18.84 15.80 -1.88
C VAL A 19 20.25 15.77 -1.30
N ARG A 20 20.73 16.92 -0.84
CA ARG A 20 22.02 17.12 -0.17
C ARG A 20 21.99 16.71 1.32
N GLN A 21 21.36 15.61 1.63
CA GLN A 21 21.56 14.88 2.88
C GLN A 21 21.61 13.40 2.52
N THR A 22 22.54 12.68 3.10
CA THR A 22 22.69 11.23 2.92
C THR A 22 21.52 10.51 3.57
N MET A 23 20.32 10.66 2.99
CA MET A 23 19.17 9.84 3.37
C MET A 23 19.51 8.40 3.04
N GLU A 24 19.28 7.51 4.00
CA GLU A 24 19.53 6.10 3.77
C GLU A 24 18.64 5.61 2.61
N PRO A 25 19.22 5.14 1.49
CA PRO A 25 18.44 4.76 0.30
C PRO A 25 17.36 3.72 0.61
N LYS A 26 17.60 2.89 1.63
CA LYS A 26 16.68 1.86 2.09
C LYS A 26 15.41 2.46 2.74
N LEU A 27 15.56 3.55 3.51
CA LEU A 27 14.41 4.23 4.11
C LEU A 27 13.54 4.90 3.04
N ILE A 28 14.16 5.49 2.01
CA ILE A 28 13.42 6.04 0.86
C ILE A 28 12.66 4.94 0.11
N ALA A 29 13.30 3.77 -0.09
CA ALA A 29 12.66 2.64 -0.74
C ALA A 29 11.46 2.13 0.09
N LEU A 30 11.59 2.06 1.42
CA LEU A 30 10.50 1.68 2.31
C LEU A 30 9.35 2.70 2.27
N HIS A 31 9.65 4.00 2.30
CA HIS A 31 8.65 5.06 2.15
C HIS A 31 7.90 4.95 0.82
N LYS A 32 8.60 4.62 -0.28
CA LYS A 32 7.94 4.37 -1.58
C LYS A 32 6.90 3.24 -1.49
N HIS A 33 7.20 2.14 -0.78
CA HIS A 33 6.24 1.07 -0.57
C HIS A 33 5.03 1.54 0.23
N TRP A 34 5.25 2.37 1.28
CA TRP A 34 4.16 2.98 2.03
C TRP A 34 3.31 3.90 1.15
N CYS A 35 3.90 4.77 0.33
CA CYS A 35 3.17 5.61 -0.63
C CYS A 35 2.33 4.77 -1.61
N THR A 36 2.84 3.61 -2.03
CA THR A 36 2.08 2.68 -2.88
C THR A 36 0.87 2.12 -2.14
N ALA A 37 1.04 1.72 -0.88
CA ALA A 37 -0.06 1.25 -0.04
C ALA A 37 -1.12 2.34 0.19
N ASP A 38 -0.69 3.57 0.50
CA ASP A 38 -1.59 4.71 0.70
C ASP A 38 -2.36 5.07 -0.58
N ALA A 39 -1.72 5.04 -1.74
CA ALA A 39 -2.38 5.24 -3.03
C ALA A 39 -3.49 4.20 -3.26
N VAL A 40 -3.26 2.92 -2.96
CA VAL A 40 -4.29 1.87 -3.07
C VAL A 40 -5.41 2.10 -2.06
N LYS A 41 -5.09 2.51 -0.81
CA LYS A 41 -6.07 2.84 0.23
C LYS A 41 -7.09 3.88 -0.24
N GLN A 42 -6.63 4.94 -0.93
CA GLN A 42 -7.50 6.01 -1.44
C GLN A 42 -8.55 5.48 -2.43
N PHE A 43 -8.28 4.37 -3.09
CA PHE A 43 -9.22 3.75 -4.04
C PHE A 43 -10.09 2.65 -3.43
N VAL A 44 -9.90 2.26 -2.18
CA VAL A 44 -10.67 1.15 -1.57
C VAL A 44 -12.17 1.43 -1.63
N SER A 45 -12.61 2.63 -1.25
CA SER A 45 -14.02 3.04 -1.21
C SER A 45 -14.47 3.80 -2.46
N SER A 46 -13.61 3.97 -3.48
CA SER A 46 -13.98 4.71 -4.67
C SER A 46 -14.96 3.92 -5.54
N GLU A 47 -15.94 4.62 -6.10
CA GLU A 47 -16.84 4.02 -7.09
C GLU A 47 -16.07 3.71 -8.38
N ILE A 48 -16.34 2.53 -8.94
CA ILE A 48 -15.80 2.16 -10.25
C ILE A 48 -16.68 2.80 -11.32
N PRO A 49 -16.09 3.57 -12.25
CA PRO A 49 -16.85 4.14 -13.35
C PRO A 49 -17.55 3.03 -14.14
N LYS A 50 -18.87 3.11 -14.27
CA LYS A 50 -19.65 2.16 -15.06
C LYS A 50 -19.28 2.29 -16.54
N ARG A 51 -18.89 1.20 -17.18
CA ARG A 51 -18.68 1.13 -18.63
C ARG A 51 -20.01 0.85 -19.32
N GLY A 52 -20.77 1.91 -19.64
CA GLY A 52 -22.03 1.79 -20.37
C GLY A 52 -23.22 1.32 -19.52
N SER A 53 -24.39 1.09 -20.16
CA SER A 53 -25.53 0.49 -19.51
C SER A 53 -25.27 -1.00 -19.30
N SER A 54 -25.28 -1.45 -18.05
CA SER A 54 -25.16 -2.87 -17.74
C SER A 54 -26.50 -3.56 -18.08
N GLU A 55 -26.43 -4.68 -18.80
CA GLU A 55 -27.57 -5.56 -19.03
C GLU A 55 -27.86 -6.46 -17.80
N PHE A 56 -27.01 -6.37 -16.77
CA PHE A 56 -27.14 -7.19 -15.57
C PHE A 56 -28.14 -6.58 -14.58
N PRO A 57 -28.88 -7.41 -13.84
CA PRO A 57 -29.71 -6.98 -12.74
C PRO A 57 -28.88 -6.21 -11.68
N LYS A 58 -29.49 -5.22 -11.04
CA LYS A 58 -28.83 -4.35 -10.05
C LYS A 58 -28.09 -5.15 -8.95
N TRP A 59 -28.66 -6.25 -8.48
CA TRP A 59 -28.01 -7.09 -7.44
C TRP A 59 -26.68 -7.69 -7.90
N CYS A 60 -26.52 -8.00 -9.20
CA CYS A 60 -25.24 -8.46 -9.75
C CYS A 60 -24.20 -7.34 -9.74
N GLU A 61 -24.63 -6.11 -10.07
CA GLU A 61 -23.76 -4.93 -10.02
C GLU A 61 -23.30 -4.64 -8.59
N ASP A 62 -24.24 -4.69 -7.64
CA ASP A 62 -23.95 -4.44 -6.22
C ASP A 62 -22.97 -5.50 -5.67
N LEU A 63 -23.16 -6.76 -6.01
CA LEU A 63 -22.25 -7.85 -5.64
C LEU A 63 -20.84 -7.64 -6.26
N GLY A 64 -20.79 -7.26 -7.54
CA GLY A 64 -19.54 -6.96 -8.23
C GLY A 64 -18.78 -5.79 -7.61
N ASN A 65 -19.48 -4.72 -7.21
CA ASN A 65 -18.90 -3.57 -6.54
C ASN A 65 -18.34 -3.96 -5.16
N MET A 66 -19.08 -4.75 -4.38
CA MET A 66 -18.66 -5.24 -3.07
C MET A 66 -17.42 -6.15 -3.19
N ALA A 67 -17.41 -7.08 -4.15
CA ALA A 67 -16.25 -7.94 -4.40
C ALA A 67 -15.03 -7.11 -4.82
N SER A 68 -15.21 -6.10 -5.68
CA SER A 68 -14.13 -5.21 -6.09
C SER A 68 -13.57 -4.39 -4.93
N MET A 69 -14.42 -3.87 -4.05
CA MET A 69 -14.00 -3.16 -2.84
C MET A 69 -13.20 -4.10 -1.93
N PHE A 70 -13.69 -5.31 -1.71
CA PHE A 70 -13.01 -6.33 -0.92
C PHE A 70 -11.62 -6.65 -1.46
N HIS A 71 -11.46 -6.87 -2.77
CA HIS A 71 -10.16 -7.15 -3.37
C HIS A 71 -9.18 -5.97 -3.21
N ARG A 72 -9.63 -4.74 -3.36
CA ARG A 72 -8.80 -3.55 -3.13
C ARG A 72 -8.36 -3.43 -1.67
N LEU A 73 -9.27 -3.72 -0.73
CA LEU A 73 -8.98 -3.76 0.70
C LEU A 73 -7.88 -4.78 1.03
N VAL A 74 -8.03 -6.01 0.53
CA VAL A 74 -7.07 -7.10 0.73
C VAL A 74 -5.69 -6.75 0.15
N VAL A 75 -5.65 -6.11 -1.02
CA VAL A 75 -4.40 -5.63 -1.62
C VAL A 75 -3.76 -4.54 -0.76
N TRP A 76 -4.53 -3.55 -0.30
CA TRP A 76 -4.02 -2.51 0.59
C TRP A 76 -3.42 -3.09 1.87
N TYR A 77 -4.15 -3.97 2.57
CA TYR A 77 -3.68 -4.64 3.78
C TYR A 77 -2.37 -5.41 3.53
N SER A 78 -2.30 -6.13 2.41
CA SER A 78 -1.10 -6.87 2.03
C SER A 78 0.10 -5.97 1.76
N LEU A 79 -0.11 -4.77 1.18
CA LEU A 79 0.94 -3.79 0.96
C LEU A 79 1.43 -3.16 2.29
N ILE A 80 0.54 -2.93 3.26
CA ILE A 80 0.94 -2.50 4.60
C ILE A 80 1.85 -3.54 5.25
N TYR A 81 1.56 -4.84 5.09
CA TYR A 81 2.46 -5.88 5.61
C TYR A 81 3.86 -5.79 4.99
N VAL A 82 3.99 -5.50 3.69
CA VAL A 82 5.31 -5.30 3.04
C VAL A 82 6.09 -4.15 3.70
N VAL A 83 5.40 -3.09 4.11
CA VAL A 83 6.03 -1.97 4.84
C VAL A 83 6.46 -2.41 6.24
N ILE A 84 5.62 -3.16 6.96
CA ILE A 84 5.96 -3.73 8.28
C ILE A 84 7.20 -4.64 8.17
N GLU A 85 7.22 -5.53 7.18
CA GLU A 85 8.35 -6.45 6.92
C GLU A 85 9.65 -5.66 6.70
N GLY A 86 9.62 -4.61 5.85
CA GLY A 86 10.77 -3.75 5.63
C GLY A 86 11.18 -2.92 6.85
N TYR A 87 10.21 -2.46 7.66
CA TYR A 87 10.48 -1.76 8.92
C TYR A 87 11.28 -2.65 9.89
N VAL A 88 10.85 -3.90 10.06
CA VAL A 88 11.53 -4.90 10.91
C VAL A 88 12.89 -5.29 10.34
N GLU A 89 12.99 -5.54 9.02
CA GLU A 89 14.25 -5.92 8.35
C GLU A 89 15.32 -4.83 8.50
N LEU A 90 14.93 -3.57 8.37
CA LEU A 90 15.82 -2.42 8.54
C LEU A 90 16.12 -2.12 10.00
N LYS A 91 15.52 -2.85 10.95
CA LYS A 91 15.69 -2.65 12.41
C LYS A 91 15.39 -1.20 12.82
N LEU A 92 14.34 -0.63 12.23
CA LEU A 92 13.87 0.70 12.57
C LEU A 92 13.24 0.68 13.96
N ASN A 93 13.13 1.85 14.58
CA ASN A 93 12.57 1.98 15.93
C ASN A 93 11.67 3.21 15.99
N HIS A 94 10.44 3.01 16.46
CA HIS A 94 9.49 4.08 16.73
C HIS A 94 8.47 3.61 17.77
N PRO A 95 8.27 4.33 18.90
CA PRO A 95 7.47 3.85 20.01
C PRO A 95 6.07 3.38 19.65
N GLU A 96 5.35 4.14 18.80
CA GLU A 96 3.98 3.82 18.41
C GLU A 96 3.92 2.59 17.47
N VAL A 97 4.85 2.48 16.53
CA VAL A 97 4.93 1.34 15.62
C VAL A 97 5.30 0.08 16.39
N ASP A 98 6.33 0.16 17.25
CA ASP A 98 6.82 -0.98 18.02
C ASP A 98 5.77 -1.50 19.01
N GLU A 99 4.96 -0.61 19.61
CA GLU A 99 3.85 -1.00 20.47
C GLU A 99 2.76 -1.77 19.72
N LEU A 100 2.36 -1.28 18.54
CA LEU A 100 1.37 -1.93 17.70
C LEU A 100 1.85 -3.30 17.18
N LEU A 101 3.15 -3.43 16.89
CA LEU A 101 3.74 -4.69 16.41
C LEU A 101 3.83 -5.78 17.50
N LYS A 102 3.57 -5.48 18.77
CA LYS A 102 3.45 -6.50 19.84
C LYS A 102 2.19 -7.36 19.69
N ASN A 103 1.19 -6.92 18.92
CA ASN A 103 0.03 -7.74 18.61
C ASN A 103 0.41 -8.79 17.57
N GLU A 104 1.02 -9.90 18.05
CA GLU A 104 1.51 -11.00 17.22
C GLU A 104 0.39 -11.63 16.38
N GLU A 105 -0.84 -11.70 16.92
CA GLU A 105 -1.98 -12.28 16.21
C GLU A 105 -2.34 -11.47 14.96
N CYS A 106 -2.42 -10.14 15.06
CA CYS A 106 -2.63 -9.26 13.92
C CYS A 106 -1.48 -9.34 12.91
N VAL A 107 -0.23 -9.32 13.37
CA VAL A 107 0.96 -9.38 12.50
C VAL A 107 1.02 -10.70 11.74
N ASP A 108 0.83 -11.83 12.41
CA ASP A 108 0.90 -13.15 11.78
C ASP A 108 -0.26 -13.41 10.81
N SER A 109 -1.48 -13.06 11.19
CA SER A 109 -2.65 -13.19 10.31
C SER A 109 -2.54 -12.28 9.09
N LEU A 110 -2.02 -11.04 9.24
CA LEU A 110 -1.76 -10.13 8.12
C LEU A 110 -0.67 -10.69 7.19
N ARG A 111 0.36 -11.35 7.73
CA ARG A 111 1.37 -12.06 6.94
C ARG A 111 0.76 -13.16 6.08
N LEU A 112 -0.16 -13.94 6.66
CA LEU A 112 -0.86 -15.00 5.94
C LEU A 112 -1.76 -14.44 4.84
N LEU A 113 -2.46 -13.32 5.11
CA LEU A 113 -3.25 -12.60 4.12
C LEU A 113 -2.40 -12.14 2.95
N ARG A 114 -1.24 -11.51 3.20
CA ARG A 114 -0.31 -11.07 2.15
C ARG A 114 0.15 -12.23 1.28
N ASN A 115 0.48 -13.36 1.90
CA ASN A 115 0.89 -14.55 1.17
C ASN A 115 -0.25 -15.12 0.31
N ALA A 116 -1.47 -15.12 0.83
CA ALA A 116 -2.65 -15.55 0.07
C ALA A 116 -2.95 -14.59 -1.11
N THR A 117 -2.70 -13.30 -0.95
CA THR A 117 -2.97 -12.27 -1.97
C THR A 117 -1.98 -12.31 -3.13
N PHE A 118 -0.68 -12.46 -2.85
CA PHE A 118 0.36 -12.33 -3.87
C PHE A 118 0.90 -13.67 -4.40
N HIS A 119 0.46 -14.78 -3.85
CA HIS A 119 0.79 -16.11 -4.39
C HIS A 119 -0.46 -16.80 -4.89
N TYR A 120 -0.32 -17.52 -6.00
CA TYR A 120 -1.41 -18.31 -6.55
C TYR A 120 -1.97 -19.27 -5.50
N GLN A 121 -3.30 -19.24 -5.33
CA GLN A 121 -4.06 -20.13 -4.46
C GLN A 121 -4.96 -21.02 -5.32
N LYS A 122 -5.07 -22.31 -4.98
CA LYS A 122 -5.98 -23.23 -5.68
C LYS A 122 -7.44 -22.91 -5.37
N ASP A 123 -7.71 -22.48 -4.13
CA ASP A 123 -9.04 -22.12 -3.67
C ASP A 123 -9.25 -20.60 -3.82
N PRO A 124 -10.39 -20.17 -4.37
CA PRO A 124 -10.67 -18.74 -4.59
C PRO A 124 -10.80 -17.95 -3.27
N VAL A 125 -11.24 -18.60 -2.19
CA VAL A 125 -11.29 -18.02 -0.85
C VAL A 125 -10.58 -18.98 0.11
N THR A 126 -9.38 -18.64 0.51
CA THR A 126 -8.62 -19.44 1.46
C THR A 126 -8.91 -19.04 2.90
N LYS A 127 -8.76 -19.98 3.84
CA LYS A 127 -8.83 -19.65 5.28
C LYS A 127 -7.89 -18.52 5.64
N LYS A 128 -6.69 -18.48 5.06
CA LYS A 128 -5.68 -17.42 5.26
C LYS A 128 -6.17 -16.02 4.88
N THR A 129 -7.03 -15.92 3.86
CA THR A 129 -7.62 -14.65 3.44
C THR A 129 -8.61 -14.12 4.49
N LEU A 130 -9.33 -15.02 5.14
CA LEU A 130 -10.35 -14.64 6.14
C LEU A 130 -9.77 -14.47 7.54
N GLU A 131 -8.68 -15.16 7.86
CA GLU A 131 -8.10 -15.19 9.21
C GLU A 131 -7.86 -13.77 9.77
N PHE A 132 -7.20 -12.90 9.01
CA PHE A 132 -6.96 -11.51 9.44
C PHE A 132 -8.26 -10.72 9.67
N LEU A 133 -9.25 -10.89 8.78
CA LEU A 133 -10.53 -10.17 8.88
C LEU A 133 -11.40 -10.65 10.03
N MET A 134 -11.09 -11.83 10.59
CA MET A 134 -11.80 -12.41 11.74
C MET A 134 -11.10 -12.13 13.08
N VAL A 135 -9.89 -11.56 13.06
CA VAL A 135 -9.21 -11.12 14.29
C VAL A 135 -9.94 -9.91 14.84
N GLU A 136 -10.23 -9.92 16.13
CA GLU A 136 -10.89 -8.81 16.83
C GLU A 136 -10.08 -7.52 16.65
N ASP A 137 -10.77 -6.42 16.34
CA ASP A 137 -10.19 -5.09 16.13
C ASP A 137 -9.11 -4.97 15.04
N SER A 138 -8.95 -5.98 14.16
CA SER A 138 -7.94 -5.97 13.09
C SER A 138 -8.05 -4.76 12.17
N GLU A 139 -9.28 -4.28 11.89
CA GLU A 139 -9.53 -3.09 11.06
C GLU A 139 -9.06 -1.81 11.74
N ILE A 140 -9.23 -1.72 13.05
CA ILE A 140 -8.76 -0.59 13.86
C ILE A 140 -7.24 -0.63 13.90
N TRP A 141 -6.68 -1.79 14.23
CA TRP A 141 -5.24 -2.00 14.34
C TRP A 141 -4.50 -1.63 13.05
N ILE A 142 -4.98 -2.06 11.88
CA ILE A 142 -4.32 -1.74 10.60
C ILE A 142 -4.44 -0.25 10.24
N GLY A 143 -5.50 0.41 10.68
CA GLY A 143 -5.65 1.86 10.58
C GLY A 143 -4.62 2.60 11.43
N GLU A 144 -4.39 2.12 12.66
CA GLU A 144 -3.42 2.70 13.59
C GLU A 144 -1.98 2.47 13.15
N ILE A 145 -1.62 1.27 12.71
CA ILE A 145 -0.28 0.99 12.20
C ILE A 145 0.04 1.82 10.96
N ASN A 146 -0.93 2.02 10.05
CA ASN A 146 -0.73 2.88 8.89
C ASN A 146 -0.46 4.35 9.29
N LYS A 147 -1.19 4.89 10.28
CA LYS A 147 -0.95 6.25 10.82
C LYS A 147 0.39 6.37 11.54
N ALA A 148 0.76 5.36 12.32
CA ALA A 148 2.05 5.34 13.02
C ALA A 148 3.23 5.31 12.03
N LEU A 149 3.12 4.54 10.93
CA LEU A 149 4.11 4.52 9.85
C LEU A 149 4.17 5.86 9.11
N GLU A 150 3.02 6.49 8.82
CA GLU A 150 2.96 7.84 8.23
C GLU A 150 3.75 8.85 9.11
N LYS A 151 3.45 8.86 10.40
CA LYS A 151 4.14 9.73 11.37
C LYS A 151 5.64 9.47 11.38
N TYR A 152 6.04 8.20 11.44
CA TYR A 152 7.43 7.78 11.37
C TYR A 152 8.15 8.37 10.14
N PHE A 153 7.56 8.26 8.94
CA PHE A 153 8.16 8.79 7.72
C PHE A 153 8.22 10.32 7.70
N LEU A 154 7.19 11.00 8.22
CA LEU A 154 7.17 12.46 8.31
C LEU A 154 8.22 13.02 9.29
N GLU A 155 8.60 12.26 10.32
CA GLU A 155 9.62 12.63 11.29
C GLU A 155 11.05 12.34 10.80
N ASN A 156 11.22 11.27 10.01
CA ASN A 156 12.55 10.77 9.61
C ASN A 156 12.95 11.12 8.17
N LEU A 157 12.02 11.67 7.37
CA LEU A 157 12.28 12.11 6.00
C LEU A 157 11.94 13.60 5.84
N PRO A 158 12.73 14.38 5.09
CA PRO A 158 12.50 15.83 4.88
C PRO A 158 11.36 16.10 3.89
N ILE A 159 10.24 15.38 4.02
CA ILE A 159 9.11 15.44 3.09
C ILE A 159 8.50 16.86 3.07
N LYS A 160 8.31 17.45 4.25
CA LYS A 160 7.72 18.78 4.39
C LYS A 160 8.60 19.87 3.74
N GLU A 161 9.91 19.77 3.90
CA GLU A 161 10.87 20.70 3.31
C GLU A 161 10.85 20.61 1.77
N GLN A 162 10.83 19.39 1.24
CA GLN A 162 10.77 19.16 -0.20
C GLN A 162 9.47 19.66 -0.81
N LEU A 163 8.32 19.47 -0.15
CA LEU A 163 7.03 19.97 -0.61
C LEU A 163 6.97 21.50 -0.61
N ASN A 164 7.59 22.17 0.37
CA ASN A 164 7.66 23.64 0.40
C ASN A 164 8.53 24.16 -0.76
N ASN A 165 9.68 23.54 -1.02
CA ASN A 165 10.55 23.93 -2.14
C ASN A 165 9.87 23.78 -3.52
N LEU A 166 8.90 22.85 -3.65
CA LEU A 166 8.11 22.69 -4.88
C LEU A 166 7.02 23.75 -5.05
N LYS A 167 6.53 24.36 -3.96
CA LYS A 167 5.53 25.44 -4.03
C LYS A 167 6.15 26.78 -4.41
N ASP A 168 7.43 26.95 -4.11
CA ASP A 168 8.18 28.20 -4.36
C ASP A 168 8.88 28.21 -5.73
N SER A 169 8.69 27.14 -6.55
CA SER A 169 9.27 26.97 -7.90
C SER A 169 8.24 27.18 -9.00
#